data_5237ed583ebf6fb94ce747fcc6f65ce2
#
_entry.id   5237ed583ebf6fb94ce747fcc6f65ce2
#
_cell.length_a   1.000
_cell.length_b   1.000
_cell.length_c   1.000
_cell.angle_alpha   90.00
_cell.angle_beta   90.00
_cell.angle_gamma   90.00
#
_symmetry.space_group_name_H-M   'P 1'
#
loop_
_entity.id
_entity.type
_entity.pdbx_description
1 polymer ?
#
loop_
_entity_poly.entity_id
_entity_poly.type
_entity_poly.pdbx_seq_one_letter_code
_entity_poly.pdbx_strand_id
1 'polypeptide(L)'
;IFKREGDFGGGADVFEKFFLETILPDTEKRAGLDNPERQLVGISLSGMFALYAACHTDAFSGIASISGSFWFTGFLDYYRSHPLSPAVRRVYLSLGAKEPKTRREPLNTILERTEDVLGIVREEGKEAILQMNRGGHYVHRGERLEEALRYLLSGSEWKGEFSL
;
A
#
# COMPACT_ATOMS: atom_id res chain seq x y z
N ILE A 1 12.89 -18.02 -9.29
CA ILE A 1 13.82 -17.50 -10.31
C ILE A 1 13.31 -16.12 -10.70
N PHE A 2 13.70 -15.08 -9.94
CA PHE A 2 13.45 -13.71 -10.36
C PHE A 2 14.66 -13.21 -11.16
N LYS A 3 14.68 -13.46 -12.45
CA LYS A 3 15.43 -12.66 -13.42
C LYS A 3 14.64 -11.40 -13.69
N ARG A 4 14.57 -10.46 -12.72
CA ARG A 4 13.56 -9.41 -12.80
C ARG A 4 14.05 -8.02 -12.47
N GLU A 5 15.32 -7.75 -12.63
CA GLU A 5 15.77 -6.36 -12.77
C GLU A 5 15.08 -5.66 -13.96
N GLY A 6 14.69 -6.40 -15.01
CA GLY A 6 13.96 -5.88 -16.15
C GLY A 6 12.43 -5.75 -15.97
N ASP A 7 11.82 -6.59 -15.13
CA ASP A 7 10.34 -6.59 -14.95
C ASP A 7 9.87 -5.54 -13.92
N PHE A 8 10.77 -5.08 -13.05
CA PHE A 8 10.52 -4.05 -12.03
C PHE A 8 11.44 -2.85 -12.23
N GLY A 9 11.99 -2.69 -13.40
CA GLY A 9 13.00 -1.72 -13.73
C GLY A 9 12.48 -0.31 -13.99
N GLY A 10 11.95 0.37 -12.95
CA GLY A 10 11.92 1.82 -12.95
C GLY A 10 10.95 2.48 -13.93
N GLY A 11 9.68 2.21 -13.88
CA GLY A 11 8.65 2.92 -14.64
C GLY A 11 7.60 3.56 -13.74
N ALA A 12 7.86 3.62 -12.43
CA ALA A 12 6.87 4.06 -11.46
C ALA A 12 6.48 5.53 -11.65
N ASP A 13 7.44 6.39 -11.95
CA ASP A 13 7.26 7.80 -12.25
C ASP A 13 6.42 8.04 -13.51
N VAL A 14 6.73 7.31 -14.58
CA VAL A 14 5.98 7.38 -15.84
C VAL A 14 4.55 6.87 -15.63
N PHE A 15 4.40 5.74 -14.92
CA PHE A 15 3.08 5.18 -14.63
C PHE A 15 2.29 6.10 -13.70
N GLU A 16 2.90 6.66 -12.67
CA GLU A 16 2.27 7.61 -11.75
C GLU A 16 1.69 8.81 -12.51
N LYS A 17 2.49 9.42 -13.38
CA LYS A 17 2.04 10.53 -14.21
C LYS A 17 0.84 10.14 -15.07
N PHE A 18 0.91 9.02 -15.76
CA PHE A 18 -0.20 8.52 -16.57
C PHE A 18 -1.45 8.21 -15.72
N PHE A 19 -1.26 7.63 -14.55
CA PHE A 19 -2.33 7.32 -13.62
C PHE A 19 -3.05 8.59 -13.13
N LEU A 20 -2.29 9.59 -12.69
CA LEU A 20 -2.84 10.83 -12.14
C LEU A 20 -3.42 11.77 -13.19
N GLU A 21 -2.78 11.86 -14.37
CA GLU A 21 -3.17 12.82 -15.41
C GLU A 21 -4.17 12.26 -16.42
N THR A 22 -4.31 10.93 -16.52
CA THR A 22 -5.16 10.30 -17.54
C THR A 22 -6.18 9.35 -16.93
N ILE A 23 -5.73 8.29 -16.23
CA ILE A 23 -6.64 7.23 -15.74
C ILE A 23 -7.61 7.77 -14.72
N LEU A 24 -7.11 8.47 -13.73
CA LEU A 24 -7.91 8.97 -12.61
C LEU A 24 -8.98 9.99 -13.09
N PRO A 25 -8.63 11.06 -13.83
CA PRO A 25 -9.61 12.02 -14.33
C PRO A 25 -10.63 11.42 -15.30
N ASP A 26 -10.21 10.53 -16.21
CA ASP A 26 -11.14 9.86 -17.12
C ASP A 26 -12.14 8.96 -16.38
N THR A 27 -11.65 8.23 -15.36
CA THR A 27 -12.51 7.38 -14.53
C THR A 27 -13.53 8.19 -13.74
N GLU A 28 -13.11 9.28 -13.12
CA GLU A 28 -13.99 10.18 -12.35
C GLU A 28 -15.04 10.83 -13.25
N LYS A 29 -14.63 11.33 -14.40
CA LYS A 29 -15.54 11.90 -15.39
C LYS A 29 -16.61 10.89 -15.84
N ARG A 30 -16.22 9.65 -16.12
CA ARG A 30 -17.15 8.57 -16.50
C ARG A 30 -18.10 8.19 -15.37
N ALA A 31 -17.63 8.27 -14.13
CA ALA A 31 -18.43 8.03 -12.94
C ALA A 31 -19.31 9.22 -12.52
N GLY A 32 -19.17 10.38 -13.18
CA GLY A 32 -19.91 11.60 -12.83
C GLY A 32 -19.48 12.19 -11.49
N LEU A 33 -18.24 11.95 -11.07
CA LEU A 33 -17.69 12.45 -9.81
C LEU A 33 -16.99 13.80 -10.05
N ASP A 34 -17.25 14.75 -9.16
CA ASP A 34 -16.60 16.05 -9.14
C ASP A 34 -15.75 16.18 -7.89
N ASN A 35 -14.43 16.17 -8.06
CA ASN A 35 -13.43 16.29 -6.99
C ASN A 35 -13.68 15.36 -5.78
N PRO A 36 -13.79 14.03 -5.99
CA PRO A 36 -14.07 13.10 -4.89
C PRO A 36 -12.88 12.95 -3.96
N GLU A 37 -13.17 12.59 -2.71
CA GLU A 37 -12.13 12.07 -1.82
C GLU A 37 -11.61 10.71 -2.35
N ARG A 38 -10.30 10.57 -2.45
CA ARG A 38 -9.67 9.40 -3.07
C ARG A 38 -8.90 8.58 -2.07
N GLN A 39 -9.07 7.27 -2.21
CA GLN A 39 -8.31 6.26 -1.47
C GLN A 39 -7.55 5.38 -2.48
N LEU A 40 -6.29 5.07 -2.22
CA LEU A 40 -5.49 4.23 -3.11
C LEU A 40 -5.20 2.88 -2.44
N VAL A 41 -5.63 1.80 -3.08
CA VAL A 41 -5.43 0.43 -2.60
C VAL A 41 -4.57 -0.33 -3.59
N GLY A 42 -3.53 -0.97 -3.11
CA GLY A 42 -2.67 -1.83 -3.91
C GLY A 42 -2.35 -3.16 -3.25
N ILE A 43 -2.08 -4.17 -4.06
CA ILE A 43 -1.71 -5.52 -3.61
C ILE A 43 -0.33 -5.86 -4.16
N SER A 44 0.57 -6.40 -3.33
CA SER A 44 1.91 -6.82 -3.75
C SER A 44 2.72 -5.64 -4.31
N LEU A 45 3.15 -5.68 -5.55
CA LEU A 45 3.88 -4.59 -6.20
C LEU A 45 3.06 -3.30 -6.25
N SER A 46 1.77 -3.38 -6.56
CA SER A 46 0.89 -2.20 -6.53
C SER A 46 0.65 -1.68 -5.12
N GLY A 47 0.82 -2.52 -4.08
CA GLY A 47 0.83 -2.07 -2.68
C GLY A 47 2.06 -1.23 -2.34
N MET A 48 3.23 -1.58 -2.88
CA MET A 48 4.42 -0.74 -2.78
C MET A 48 4.26 0.55 -3.59
N PHE A 49 3.71 0.47 -4.81
CA PHE A 49 3.43 1.64 -5.64
C PHE A 49 2.45 2.61 -4.97
N ALA A 50 1.45 2.13 -4.25
CA ALA A 50 0.49 2.99 -3.56
C ALA A 50 1.18 3.91 -2.52
N LEU A 51 2.14 3.37 -1.76
CA LEU A 51 2.97 4.19 -0.86
C LEU A 51 3.92 5.11 -1.63
N TYR A 52 4.54 4.62 -2.70
CA TYR A 52 5.39 5.44 -3.56
C TYR A 52 4.65 6.66 -4.11
N ALA A 53 3.50 6.47 -4.75
CA ALA A 53 2.69 7.55 -5.29
C ALA A 53 2.25 8.56 -4.22
N ALA A 54 1.90 8.06 -3.02
CA ALA A 54 1.48 8.91 -1.91
C ALA A 54 2.59 9.81 -1.33
N CYS A 55 3.85 9.59 -1.70
CA CYS A 55 4.95 10.50 -1.38
C CYS A 55 5.00 11.72 -2.33
N HIS A 56 4.38 11.63 -3.52
CA HIS A 56 4.56 12.63 -4.58
C HIS A 56 3.30 13.46 -4.88
N THR A 57 2.13 13.05 -4.36
CA THR A 57 0.87 13.70 -4.67
C THR A 57 -0.04 13.84 -3.47
N ASP A 58 -0.79 14.94 -3.42
CA ASP A 58 -1.85 15.18 -2.44
C ASP A 58 -3.20 14.57 -2.86
N ALA A 59 -3.23 13.76 -3.93
CA ALA A 59 -4.46 13.24 -4.51
C ALA A 59 -5.20 12.24 -3.61
N PHE A 60 -4.51 11.63 -2.62
CA PHE A 60 -5.06 10.55 -1.81
C PHE A 60 -5.08 10.90 -0.32
N SER A 61 -6.20 10.64 0.34
CA SER A 61 -6.37 10.84 1.78
C SER A 61 -6.12 9.58 2.61
N GLY A 62 -6.08 8.42 1.98
CA GLY A 62 -5.80 7.14 2.62
C GLY A 62 -5.19 6.13 1.65
N ILE A 63 -4.32 5.29 2.21
CA ILE A 63 -3.55 4.29 1.46
C ILE A 63 -3.75 2.92 2.09
N ALA A 64 -4.00 1.91 1.26
CA ALA A 64 -3.92 0.53 1.69
C ALA A 64 -2.89 -0.25 0.86
N SER A 65 -2.00 -0.94 1.57
CA SER A 65 -1.02 -1.84 0.97
C SER A 65 -1.20 -3.26 1.49
N ILE A 66 -1.73 -4.12 0.64
CA ILE A 66 -2.00 -5.52 0.95
C ILE A 66 -0.82 -6.36 0.46
N SER A 67 -0.06 -6.95 1.37
CA SER A 67 1.17 -7.70 1.06
C SER A 67 2.15 -6.92 0.19
N GLY A 68 2.36 -5.63 0.51
CA GLY A 68 3.24 -4.75 -0.25
C GLY A 68 4.66 -5.31 -0.39
N SER A 69 5.24 -5.17 -1.57
CA SER A 69 6.58 -5.70 -1.89
C SER A 69 7.72 -4.86 -1.28
N PHE A 70 7.62 -4.51 0.01
CA PHE A 70 8.59 -3.63 0.70
C PHE A 70 9.98 -4.24 0.89
N TRP A 71 10.12 -5.55 0.63
CA TRP A 71 11.40 -6.23 0.51
C TRP A 71 12.21 -5.80 -0.72
N PHE A 72 11.63 -4.98 -1.61
CA PHE A 72 12.34 -4.49 -2.80
C PHE A 72 13.54 -3.63 -2.39
N THR A 73 14.69 -3.92 -3.01
CA THR A 73 15.97 -3.27 -2.68
C THR A 73 15.88 -1.75 -2.83
N GLY A 74 16.29 -1.04 -1.80
CA GLY A 74 16.33 0.43 -1.78
C GLY A 74 14.99 1.11 -1.47
N PHE A 75 13.86 0.38 -1.41
CA PHE A 75 12.56 0.99 -1.17
C PHE A 75 12.47 1.70 0.20
N LEU A 76 12.96 1.08 1.27
CA LEU A 76 12.93 1.71 2.60
C LEU A 76 13.80 2.95 2.70
N ASP A 77 14.97 2.94 2.09
CA ASP A 77 15.87 4.11 2.08
C ASP A 77 15.25 5.26 1.30
N TYR A 78 14.63 4.92 0.16
CA TYR A 78 13.84 5.87 -0.61
C TYR A 78 12.70 6.44 0.22
N TYR A 79 11.88 5.58 0.88
CA TYR A 79 10.73 5.98 1.64
C TYR A 79 11.09 6.87 2.85
N ARG A 80 12.21 6.60 3.55
CA ARG A 80 12.70 7.45 4.64
C ARG A 80 13.07 8.87 4.20
N SER A 81 13.48 9.03 2.94
CA SER A 81 13.84 10.34 2.38
C SER A 81 12.70 11.06 1.67
N HIS A 82 11.56 10.38 1.46
CA HIS A 82 10.37 10.90 0.79
C HIS A 82 9.14 10.60 1.65
N PRO A 83 8.82 11.47 2.63
CA PRO A 83 7.67 11.25 3.51
C PRO A 83 6.36 11.28 2.74
N LEU A 84 5.34 10.66 3.31
CA LEU A 84 3.99 10.71 2.76
C LEU A 84 3.46 12.15 2.71
N SER A 85 2.72 12.44 1.66
CA SER A 85 1.99 13.70 1.55
C SER A 85 1.20 14.02 2.83
N PRO A 86 1.14 15.30 3.25
CA PRO A 86 0.28 15.73 4.36
C PRO A 86 -1.21 15.39 4.15
N ALA A 87 -1.67 15.21 2.92
CA ALA A 87 -3.04 14.82 2.60
C ALA A 87 -3.37 13.41 3.09
N VAL A 88 -2.39 12.51 3.16
CA VAL A 88 -2.60 11.15 3.68
C VAL A 88 -2.84 11.19 5.19
N ARG A 89 -3.98 10.73 5.62
CA ARG A 89 -4.37 10.64 7.04
C ARG A 89 -4.23 9.23 7.60
N ARG A 90 -4.51 8.22 6.76
CA ARG A 90 -4.57 6.80 7.17
C ARG A 90 -3.80 5.89 6.26
N VAL A 91 -3.15 4.91 6.87
CA VAL A 91 -2.46 3.84 6.14
C VAL A 91 -2.86 2.48 6.71
N TYR A 92 -3.39 1.63 5.85
CA TYR A 92 -3.66 0.23 6.16
C TYR A 92 -2.59 -0.64 5.53
N LEU A 93 -1.90 -1.42 6.35
CA LEU A 93 -0.98 -2.45 5.90
C LEU A 93 -1.56 -3.82 6.24
N SER A 94 -1.43 -4.79 5.37
CA SER A 94 -1.77 -6.16 5.72
C SER A 94 -0.80 -7.18 5.14
N LEU A 95 -0.65 -8.30 5.85
CA LEU A 95 0.25 -9.38 5.48
C LEU A 95 -0.37 -10.73 5.82
N GLY A 96 -0.20 -11.73 4.95
CA GLY A 96 -0.59 -13.10 5.25
C GLY A 96 0.41 -13.74 6.22
N ALA A 97 -0.06 -14.36 7.30
CA ALA A 97 0.77 -14.93 8.38
C ALA A 97 1.73 -16.06 7.93
N LYS A 98 1.54 -16.59 6.72
CA LYS A 98 2.46 -17.58 6.13
C LYS A 98 3.49 -16.96 5.18
N GLU A 99 3.35 -15.68 4.81
CA GLU A 99 4.28 -15.03 3.87
C GLU A 99 5.72 -14.94 4.41
N PRO A 100 5.95 -14.56 5.69
CA PRO A 100 7.30 -14.51 6.24
C PRO A 100 7.98 -15.90 6.40
N LYS A 101 7.20 -16.98 6.30
CA LYS A 101 7.71 -18.35 6.47
C LYS A 101 8.44 -18.90 5.24
N THR A 102 8.55 -18.13 4.18
CA THR A 102 9.34 -18.51 3.00
C THR A 102 10.83 -18.51 3.33
N ARG A 103 11.58 -19.42 2.69
CA ARG A 103 13.06 -19.45 2.75
C ARG A 103 13.72 -18.67 1.60
N ARG A 104 12.92 -18.03 0.76
CA ARG A 104 13.42 -17.29 -0.41
C ARG A 104 13.79 -15.86 -0.02
N GLU A 105 15.03 -15.51 -0.18
CA GLU A 105 15.48 -14.13 -0.06
C GLU A 105 15.16 -13.34 -1.36
N PRO A 106 14.82 -12.06 -1.24
CA PRO A 106 14.58 -11.28 -0.03
C PRO A 106 13.14 -11.38 0.52
N LEU A 107 12.28 -12.27 -0.03
CA LEU A 107 10.86 -12.37 0.35
C LEU A 107 10.64 -12.74 1.83
N ASN A 108 11.60 -13.42 2.46
CA ASN A 108 11.54 -13.78 3.88
C ASN A 108 11.60 -12.56 4.81
N THR A 109 12.04 -11.41 4.31
CA THR A 109 12.10 -10.15 5.09
C THR A 109 10.79 -9.37 5.06
N ILE A 110 9.73 -9.87 4.38
CA ILE A 110 8.51 -9.10 4.13
C ILE A 110 7.83 -8.60 5.40
N LEU A 111 7.83 -9.37 6.49
CA LEU A 111 7.24 -8.91 7.77
C LEU A 111 8.07 -7.77 8.36
N GLU A 112 9.37 -7.97 8.52
CA GLU A 112 10.30 -6.96 9.02
C GLU A 112 10.18 -5.65 8.23
N ARG A 113 10.19 -5.73 6.89
CA ARG A 113 10.06 -4.54 6.03
C ARG A 113 8.69 -3.87 6.14
N THR A 114 7.64 -4.65 6.35
CA THR A 114 6.30 -4.08 6.57
C THR A 114 6.19 -3.40 7.93
N GLU A 115 6.82 -3.96 8.97
CA GLU A 115 6.90 -3.35 10.29
C GLU A 115 7.76 -2.07 10.27
N ASP A 116 8.87 -2.05 9.53
CA ASP A 116 9.68 -0.85 9.29
C ASP A 116 8.83 0.27 8.66
N VAL A 117 8.06 -0.05 7.61
CA VAL A 117 7.14 0.92 6.97
C VAL A 117 6.09 1.41 7.96
N LEU A 118 5.49 0.53 8.75
CA LEU A 118 4.51 0.90 9.77
C LEU A 118 5.11 1.89 10.78
N GLY A 119 6.34 1.63 11.23
CA GLY A 119 7.07 2.50 12.14
C GLY A 119 7.24 3.91 11.56
N ILE A 120 7.75 4.00 10.33
CA ILE A 120 7.97 5.28 9.65
C ILE A 120 6.64 6.05 9.49
N VAL A 121 5.58 5.39 9.01
CA VAL A 121 4.26 6.01 8.85
C VAL A 121 3.73 6.61 10.16
N ARG A 122 3.93 5.91 11.28
CA ARG A 122 3.53 6.39 12.61
C ARG A 122 4.39 7.54 13.09
N GLU A 123 5.68 7.52 12.84
CA GLU A 123 6.61 8.62 13.13
C GLU A 123 6.24 9.89 12.35
N GLU A 124 5.68 9.76 11.13
CA GLU A 124 5.10 10.85 10.36
C GLU A 124 3.76 11.37 10.91
N GLY A 125 3.28 10.81 12.02
CA GLY A 125 2.03 11.22 12.69
C GLY A 125 0.76 10.75 11.99
N LYS A 126 0.84 9.75 11.10
CA LYS A 126 -0.31 9.19 10.40
C LYS A 126 -0.98 8.08 11.24
N GLU A 127 -2.30 7.97 11.11
CA GLU A 127 -3.02 6.80 11.64
C GLU A 127 -2.66 5.56 10.82
N ALA A 128 -2.05 4.54 11.46
CA ALA A 128 -1.60 3.36 10.72
C ALA A 128 -1.76 2.06 11.52
N ILE A 129 -2.18 1.02 10.80
CA ILE A 129 -2.30 -0.35 11.33
C ILE A 129 -1.60 -1.36 10.43
N LEU A 130 -1.18 -2.48 11.03
CA LEU A 130 -0.77 -3.68 10.33
C LEU A 130 -1.70 -4.82 10.74
N GLN A 131 -2.43 -5.36 9.76
CA GLN A 131 -3.31 -6.51 9.92
C GLN A 131 -2.63 -7.78 9.45
N MET A 132 -2.52 -8.76 10.35
CA MET A 132 -2.07 -10.12 10.00
C MET A 132 -3.26 -10.98 9.65
N ASN A 133 -3.32 -11.46 8.40
CA ASN A 133 -4.42 -12.29 7.90
C ASN A 133 -4.03 -13.77 7.84
N ARG A 134 -5.01 -14.68 7.89
CA ARG A 134 -4.76 -16.13 7.72
C ARG A 134 -4.24 -16.43 6.31
N GLY A 135 -3.33 -17.39 6.21
CA GLY A 135 -2.82 -17.88 4.93
C GLY A 135 -1.60 -17.13 4.41
N GLY A 136 -1.35 -17.25 3.12
CA GLY A 136 -0.22 -16.64 2.41
C GLY A 136 -0.67 -15.59 1.42
N HIS A 137 0.23 -15.18 0.57
CA HIS A 137 0.11 -14.06 -0.36
C HIS A 137 -1.16 -14.03 -1.23
N TYR A 138 -1.67 -15.20 -1.62
CA TYR A 138 -2.78 -15.32 -2.55
C TYR A 138 -4.11 -15.70 -1.89
N VAL A 139 -4.11 -15.87 -0.56
CA VAL A 139 -5.27 -16.37 0.18
C VAL A 139 -6.13 -15.20 0.68
N HIS A 140 -7.45 -15.36 0.60
CA HIS A 140 -8.44 -14.41 1.12
C HIS A 140 -8.32 -12.97 0.58
N ARG A 141 -7.97 -12.81 -0.69
CA ARG A 141 -7.74 -11.47 -1.27
C ARG A 141 -8.95 -10.56 -1.21
N GLY A 142 -10.15 -11.10 -1.47
CA GLY A 142 -11.40 -10.33 -1.43
C GLY A 142 -11.70 -9.81 -0.03
N GLU A 143 -11.59 -10.68 0.97
CA GLU A 143 -11.79 -10.34 2.39
C GLU A 143 -10.77 -9.29 2.85
N ARG A 144 -9.51 -9.46 2.50
CA ARG A 144 -8.44 -8.50 2.83
C ARG A 144 -8.64 -7.14 2.15
N LEU A 145 -9.17 -7.13 0.93
CA LEU A 145 -9.55 -5.91 0.24
C LEU A 145 -10.72 -5.22 0.94
N GLU A 146 -11.74 -5.99 1.33
CA GLU A 146 -12.89 -5.48 2.08
C GLU A 146 -12.46 -4.86 3.42
N GLU A 147 -11.60 -5.54 4.18
CA GLU A 147 -11.04 -5.02 5.43
C GLU A 147 -10.29 -3.70 5.23
N ALA A 148 -9.46 -3.63 4.18
CA ALA A 148 -8.73 -2.42 3.83
C ALA A 148 -9.68 -1.26 3.51
N LEU A 149 -10.72 -1.49 2.70
CA LEU A 149 -11.72 -0.49 2.35
C LEU A 149 -12.52 -0.05 3.59
N ARG A 150 -12.94 -0.98 4.45
CA ARG A 150 -13.63 -0.66 5.70
C ARG A 150 -12.78 0.25 6.58
N TYR A 151 -11.49 -0.07 6.77
CA TYR A 151 -10.59 0.77 7.55
C TYR A 151 -10.44 2.18 6.96
N LEU A 152 -10.23 2.30 5.65
CA LEU A 152 -10.02 3.58 5.00
C LEU A 152 -11.28 4.46 5.04
N LEU A 153 -12.48 3.87 4.96
CA LEU A 153 -13.76 4.57 4.86
C LEU A 153 -14.42 4.85 6.21
N SER A 154 -14.14 4.05 7.26
CA SER A 154 -14.83 4.16 8.56
C SER A 154 -14.37 5.32 9.44
N GLY A 155 -13.27 5.95 9.13
CA GLY A 155 -12.72 6.99 9.98
C GLY A 155 -12.31 6.48 11.36
N SER A 156 -12.41 7.35 12.37
CA SER A 156 -12.13 7.03 13.78
C SER A 156 -13.09 5.99 14.40
N GLU A 157 -14.12 5.58 13.66
CA GLU A 157 -15.13 4.62 14.14
C GLU A 157 -14.77 3.15 13.84
N TRP A 158 -13.66 2.88 13.16
CA TRP A 158 -13.25 1.53 12.85
C TRP A 158 -12.87 0.76 14.13
N LYS A 159 -13.74 -0.13 14.55
CA LYS A 159 -13.50 -1.08 15.63
C LYS A 159 -13.11 -2.41 14.99
N GLY A 160 -11.81 -2.62 14.81
CA GLY A 160 -11.29 -3.82 14.22
C GLY A 160 -11.75 -5.08 14.95
N GLU A 161 -12.68 -5.81 14.39
CA GLU A 161 -12.92 -7.20 14.74
C GLU A 161 -12.01 -8.05 13.84
N PHE A 162 -10.85 -8.41 14.37
CA PHE A 162 -9.93 -9.29 13.66
C PHE A 162 -10.32 -10.74 13.90
N SER A 163 -10.80 -11.40 12.86
CA SER A 163 -10.92 -12.86 12.85
C SER A 163 -9.54 -13.49 12.72
N LEU A 164 -8.96 -13.91 13.83
CA LEU A 164 -7.76 -14.77 13.87
C LEU A 164 -8.05 -16.17 13.34
#